data_c8652705d2fb725303bc031d4dfa230c
#
_entry.id   c8652705d2fb725303bc031d4dfa230c
#
_cell.length_a   1.000
_cell.length_b   1.000
_cell.length_c   1.000
_cell.angle_alpha   90.00
_cell.angle_beta   90.00
_cell.angle_gamma   90.00
#
_symmetry.space_group_name_H-M   'P 1'
#
loop_
_entity.id
_entity.type
_entity.pdbx_description
1 polymer ?
#
loop_
_entity_poly.entity_id
_entity_poly.type
_entity_poly.pdbx_seq_one_letter_code
_entity_poly.pdbx_strand_id
1 'polypeptide(L)'
;MRLQMYINGEWVDAVTLEQREIINPYNREGIATVAEGSEEDAKRAVAAARHAFDEGTWARTPANERGEIVHEIGRLIRAHREELADLETLDTGKTVSESLDDMDDIANVFIYFAGLADKEGGELIESPLPDSTSKVVREPVGVCGQITPWNYPLLQAAWKLAPALAAGNTLVMKPSEITPLTTVKVFELFEQAGVPAGVANLVLGPGHTVGAHLSESTDVDLISFTGGIDTGKRIMQAASTNVKKIALELGGKNPNIIFADADFDVAVDQALNAAFFHAGQVCSAGARVIVERSMHEKFINALVDRAKNIKLGNGFAEDTQSGPLISAEHRNKVEKYVAIGQEEGATLALGGKRPETEALQQGFFYLPTIFTNCTSDMRIVQEEVFGPVLTVETFESAEDAVAKANDSIYGLAGAVFTEDIGKAESVAAKLRMGTVWINDFHPYFAQAPWGGYKQSGIGRELGRPGLEEYTETKHVFRNIKPDPLEWFK
;
A
#
# COMPACT_ATOMS: atom_id res chain seq x y z
N MET A 1 -8.05 -24.11 -6.74
CA MET A 1 -7.19 -22.93 -7.02
C MET A 1 -5.86 -23.42 -7.55
N ARG A 2 -5.29 -22.72 -8.53
CA ARG A 2 -3.92 -22.97 -8.98
C ARG A 2 -2.96 -22.37 -7.93
N LEU A 3 -1.89 -23.10 -7.62
CA LEU A 3 -0.93 -22.69 -6.57
C LEU A 3 0.48 -22.53 -7.17
N GLN A 4 0.51 -22.24 -8.45
CA GLN A 4 1.69 -22.08 -9.30
C GLN A 4 1.94 -20.59 -9.61
N MET A 5 3.09 -20.31 -10.17
CA MET A 5 3.40 -19.01 -10.78
C MET A 5 2.75 -18.91 -12.16
N TYR A 6 2.52 -17.69 -12.64
CA TYR A 6 1.99 -17.43 -13.99
C TYR A 6 3.02 -16.67 -14.82
N ILE A 7 3.63 -17.34 -15.77
CA ILE A 7 4.72 -16.77 -16.57
C ILE A 7 4.41 -17.00 -18.06
N ASN A 8 4.43 -15.93 -18.84
CA ASN A 8 4.21 -15.95 -20.30
C ASN A 8 2.89 -16.62 -20.70
N GLY A 9 1.83 -16.43 -19.94
CA GLY A 9 0.52 -17.02 -20.24
C GLY A 9 0.35 -18.47 -19.76
N GLU A 10 1.31 -19.03 -19.04
CA GLU A 10 1.29 -20.41 -18.57
C GLU A 10 1.45 -20.47 -17.03
N TRP A 11 0.71 -21.41 -16.42
CA TRP A 11 0.88 -21.75 -15.02
C TRP A 11 2.03 -22.74 -14.87
N VAL A 12 3.05 -22.36 -14.08
CA VAL A 12 4.31 -23.12 -13.96
C VAL A 12 4.70 -23.33 -12.51
N ASP A 13 5.32 -24.47 -12.24
CA ASP A 13 5.98 -24.73 -10.96
C ASP A 13 7.34 -24.00 -10.88
N ALA A 14 7.87 -23.85 -9.68
CA ALA A 14 9.22 -23.33 -9.49
C ALA A 14 10.25 -24.25 -10.18
N VAL A 15 11.30 -23.67 -10.75
CA VAL A 15 12.40 -24.43 -11.38
C VAL A 15 13.02 -25.42 -10.37
N THR A 16 13.09 -25.03 -9.10
CA THR A 16 13.59 -25.87 -8.01
C THR A 16 12.61 -26.94 -7.53
N LEU A 17 11.33 -26.84 -7.93
CA LEU A 17 10.20 -27.61 -7.41
C LEU A 17 9.94 -27.43 -5.90
N GLU A 18 10.56 -26.40 -5.30
CA GLU A 18 10.30 -26.03 -3.90
C GLU A 18 8.92 -25.44 -3.73
N GLN A 19 8.35 -25.65 -2.56
CA GLN A 19 7.00 -25.19 -2.21
C GLN A 19 7.01 -24.57 -0.82
N ARG A 20 6.08 -23.63 -0.60
CA ARG A 20 5.84 -22.97 0.67
C ARG A 20 4.44 -23.28 1.15
N GLU A 21 4.32 -23.67 2.41
CA GLU A 21 3.04 -23.74 3.11
C GLU A 21 2.58 -22.34 3.52
N ILE A 22 1.34 -22.01 3.23
CA ILE A 22 0.65 -20.81 3.68
C ILE A 22 -0.23 -21.17 4.86
N ILE A 23 -0.14 -20.40 5.93
CA ILE A 23 -0.83 -20.67 7.18
C ILE A 23 -1.87 -19.59 7.52
N ASN A 24 -2.99 -20.01 8.09
CA ASN A 24 -3.96 -19.09 8.66
C ASN A 24 -3.43 -18.50 9.98
N PRO A 25 -3.24 -17.18 10.10
CA PRO A 25 -2.70 -16.57 11.32
C PRO A 25 -3.65 -16.69 12.54
N TYR A 26 -4.94 -16.99 12.32
CA TYR A 26 -5.93 -17.18 13.37
C TYR A 26 -5.64 -18.44 14.21
N ASN A 27 -5.29 -19.58 13.57
CA ASN A 27 -5.14 -20.87 14.23
C ASN A 27 -3.82 -21.60 13.90
N ARG A 28 -3.02 -21.01 12.99
CA ARG A 28 -1.74 -21.55 12.48
C ARG A 28 -1.88 -22.84 11.67
N GLU A 29 -3.06 -23.17 11.20
CA GLU A 29 -3.27 -24.30 10.29
C GLU A 29 -2.80 -23.97 8.88
N GLY A 30 -2.25 -24.96 8.18
CA GLY A 30 -1.92 -24.86 6.76
C GLY A 30 -3.19 -24.75 5.94
N ILE A 31 -3.28 -23.72 5.07
CA ILE A 31 -4.44 -23.48 4.20
C ILE A 31 -4.15 -23.73 2.73
N ALA A 32 -2.89 -23.66 2.33
CA ALA A 32 -2.45 -23.90 0.97
C ALA A 32 -0.96 -24.24 0.92
N THR A 33 -0.53 -24.81 -0.21
CA THR A 33 0.89 -24.95 -0.56
C THR A 33 1.09 -24.32 -1.93
N VAL A 34 2.01 -23.36 -2.02
CA VAL A 34 2.30 -22.58 -3.24
C VAL A 34 3.71 -22.85 -3.74
N ALA A 35 3.99 -22.60 -5.01
CA ALA A 35 5.34 -22.65 -5.56
C ALA A 35 6.26 -21.65 -4.83
N GLU A 36 7.47 -22.08 -4.47
CA GLU A 36 8.53 -21.21 -3.93
C GLU A 36 9.52 -20.86 -5.03
N GLY A 37 9.28 -19.72 -5.70
CA GLY A 37 10.08 -19.27 -6.83
C GLY A 37 11.50 -18.88 -6.44
N SER A 38 12.37 -19.03 -7.40
CA SER A 38 13.80 -18.73 -7.32
C SER A 38 14.18 -17.49 -8.14
N GLU A 39 15.44 -17.10 -8.09
CA GLU A 39 15.99 -16.06 -8.98
C GLU A 39 15.81 -16.42 -10.45
N GLU A 40 15.94 -17.70 -10.81
CA GLU A 40 15.77 -18.14 -12.20
C GLU A 40 14.32 -17.98 -12.67
N ASP A 41 13.34 -18.22 -11.81
CA ASP A 41 11.93 -17.97 -12.14
C ASP A 41 11.67 -16.48 -12.33
N ALA A 42 12.28 -15.62 -11.52
CA ALA A 42 12.21 -14.17 -11.70
C ALA A 42 12.83 -13.73 -13.04
N LYS A 43 13.97 -14.28 -13.42
CA LYS A 43 14.62 -14.03 -14.74
C LYS A 43 13.69 -14.41 -15.89
N ARG A 44 13.06 -15.57 -15.82
CA ARG A 44 12.11 -16.04 -16.84
C ARG A 44 10.91 -15.11 -16.97
N ALA A 45 10.36 -14.65 -15.85
CA ALA A 45 9.22 -13.72 -15.85
C ALA A 45 9.61 -12.34 -16.41
N VAL A 46 10.77 -11.81 -16.03
CA VAL A 46 11.28 -10.54 -16.58
C VAL A 46 11.55 -10.66 -18.09
N ALA A 47 12.14 -11.75 -18.55
CA ALA A 47 12.38 -11.99 -19.97
C ALA A 47 11.06 -12.08 -20.75
N ALA A 48 10.03 -12.73 -20.20
CA ALA A 48 8.69 -12.80 -20.79
C ALA A 48 8.05 -11.41 -20.89
N ALA A 49 8.10 -10.63 -19.82
CA ALA A 49 7.60 -9.25 -19.80
C ALA A 49 8.34 -8.36 -20.82
N ARG A 50 9.67 -8.45 -20.88
CA ARG A 50 10.50 -7.69 -21.82
C ARG A 50 10.16 -8.03 -23.27
N HIS A 51 10.08 -9.31 -23.59
CA HIS A 51 9.67 -9.75 -24.93
C HIS A 51 8.27 -9.27 -25.30
N ALA A 52 7.30 -9.38 -24.38
CA ALA A 52 5.93 -8.92 -24.60
C ALA A 52 5.84 -7.40 -24.81
N PHE A 53 6.71 -6.61 -24.15
CA PHE A 53 6.78 -5.15 -24.34
C PHE A 53 7.41 -4.78 -25.68
N ASP A 54 8.58 -5.34 -26.00
CA ASP A 54 9.38 -4.93 -27.16
C ASP A 54 8.77 -5.47 -28.48
N GLU A 55 8.39 -6.72 -28.52
CA GLU A 55 7.93 -7.43 -29.72
C GLU A 55 6.41 -7.64 -29.77
N GLY A 56 5.74 -7.65 -28.61
CA GLY A 56 4.28 -7.85 -28.51
C GLY A 56 3.48 -6.64 -28.99
N THR A 57 2.17 -6.73 -28.87
CA THR A 57 1.23 -5.70 -29.34
C THR A 57 0.72 -4.79 -28.23
N TRP A 58 0.85 -5.20 -26.96
CA TRP A 58 0.17 -4.53 -25.84
C TRP A 58 0.46 -3.04 -25.72
N ALA A 59 1.73 -2.64 -25.76
CA ALA A 59 2.15 -1.23 -25.69
C ALA A 59 1.62 -0.38 -26.85
N ARG A 60 1.27 -1.03 -27.98
CA ARG A 60 0.74 -0.39 -29.19
C ARG A 60 -0.77 -0.59 -29.35
N THR A 61 -1.40 -1.39 -28.49
CA THR A 61 -2.86 -1.58 -28.47
C THR A 61 -3.53 -0.23 -28.15
N PRO A 62 -4.58 0.17 -28.85
CA PRO A 62 -5.32 1.40 -28.56
C PRO A 62 -5.72 1.48 -27.06
N ALA A 63 -5.58 2.67 -26.48
CA ALA A 63 -5.79 2.86 -25.05
C ALA A 63 -7.20 2.48 -24.57
N ASN A 64 -8.22 2.73 -25.40
CA ASN A 64 -9.59 2.31 -25.10
C ASN A 64 -9.73 0.76 -25.06
N GLU A 65 -9.06 0.03 -25.95
CA GLU A 65 -9.10 -1.44 -25.93
C GLU A 65 -8.39 -2.01 -24.69
N ARG A 66 -7.25 -1.42 -24.30
CA ARG A 66 -6.62 -1.76 -23.01
C ARG A 66 -7.55 -1.47 -21.84
N GLY A 67 -8.22 -0.31 -21.89
CA GLY A 67 -9.22 0.09 -20.89
C GLY A 67 -10.36 -0.92 -20.77
N GLU A 68 -10.86 -1.48 -21.88
CA GLU A 68 -11.90 -2.51 -21.87
C GLU A 68 -11.44 -3.78 -21.13
N ILE A 69 -10.21 -4.24 -21.38
CA ILE A 69 -9.64 -5.41 -20.68
C ILE A 69 -9.46 -5.12 -19.18
N VAL A 70 -8.92 -3.95 -18.82
CA VAL A 70 -8.75 -3.55 -17.42
C VAL A 70 -10.10 -3.41 -16.71
N HIS A 71 -11.12 -2.89 -17.39
CA HIS A 71 -12.49 -2.83 -16.89
C HIS A 71 -13.08 -4.22 -16.64
N GLU A 72 -12.86 -5.16 -17.58
CA GLU A 72 -13.32 -6.54 -17.44
C GLU A 72 -12.70 -7.23 -16.21
N ILE A 73 -11.41 -6.97 -15.92
CA ILE A 73 -10.76 -7.46 -14.70
C ILE A 73 -11.54 -6.95 -13.47
N GLY A 74 -11.83 -5.65 -13.39
CA GLY A 74 -12.60 -5.08 -12.29
C GLY A 74 -14.00 -5.69 -12.15
N ARG A 75 -14.68 -5.96 -13.27
CA ARG A 75 -15.99 -6.64 -13.30
C ARG A 75 -15.89 -8.08 -12.78
N LEU A 76 -14.85 -8.81 -13.18
CA LEU A 76 -14.63 -10.18 -12.72
C LEU A 76 -14.31 -10.23 -11.23
N ILE A 77 -13.47 -9.32 -10.72
CA ILE A 77 -13.19 -9.21 -9.28
C ILE A 77 -14.49 -8.98 -8.50
N ARG A 78 -15.34 -8.06 -8.96
CA ARG A 78 -16.65 -7.82 -8.33
C ARG A 78 -17.56 -9.04 -8.38
N ALA A 79 -17.52 -9.81 -9.46
CA ALA A 79 -18.31 -11.05 -9.60
C ALA A 79 -17.81 -12.17 -8.65
N HIS A 80 -16.52 -12.15 -8.29
CA HIS A 80 -15.90 -13.10 -7.35
C HIS A 80 -15.67 -12.51 -5.95
N ARG A 81 -16.36 -11.42 -5.61
CA ARG A 81 -16.15 -10.63 -4.40
C ARG A 81 -16.10 -11.47 -3.12
N GLU A 82 -17.09 -12.33 -2.92
CA GLU A 82 -17.19 -13.17 -1.72
C GLU A 82 -16.08 -14.22 -1.67
N GLU A 83 -15.81 -14.91 -2.78
CA GLU A 83 -14.73 -15.91 -2.87
C GLU A 83 -13.36 -15.30 -2.57
N LEU A 84 -13.10 -14.11 -3.11
CA LEU A 84 -11.84 -13.40 -2.87
C LEU A 84 -11.74 -12.88 -1.44
N ALA A 85 -12.82 -12.37 -0.86
CA ALA A 85 -12.86 -11.90 0.51
C ALA A 85 -12.63 -13.05 1.52
N ASP A 86 -13.26 -14.21 1.30
CA ASP A 86 -13.03 -15.39 2.13
C ASP A 86 -11.55 -15.82 2.08
N LEU A 87 -10.96 -15.82 0.90
CA LEU A 87 -9.57 -16.17 0.71
C LEU A 87 -8.62 -15.16 1.38
N GLU A 88 -8.90 -13.85 1.27
CA GLU A 88 -8.14 -12.78 1.92
C GLU A 88 -8.22 -12.89 3.44
N THR A 89 -9.40 -13.20 3.99
CA THR A 89 -9.61 -13.44 5.42
C THR A 89 -8.80 -14.64 5.93
N LEU A 90 -8.76 -15.74 5.17
CA LEU A 90 -7.96 -16.91 5.51
C LEU A 90 -6.46 -16.61 5.49
N ASP A 91 -6.02 -15.85 4.49
CA ASP A 91 -4.61 -15.57 4.21
C ASP A 91 -4.01 -14.55 5.19
N THR A 92 -4.79 -13.52 5.55
CA THR A 92 -4.35 -12.40 6.38
C THR A 92 -4.83 -12.44 7.83
N GLY A 93 -5.92 -13.14 8.10
CA GLY A 93 -6.58 -13.16 9.41
C GLY A 93 -7.48 -11.95 9.70
N LYS A 94 -7.63 -10.97 8.77
CA LYS A 94 -8.58 -9.87 8.93
C LYS A 94 -10.04 -10.36 8.98
N THR A 95 -10.97 -9.49 9.36
CA THR A 95 -12.39 -9.87 9.35
C THR A 95 -12.91 -9.98 7.91
N VAL A 96 -13.93 -10.82 7.70
CA VAL A 96 -14.57 -10.95 6.40
C VAL A 96 -15.20 -9.62 5.94
N SER A 97 -15.66 -8.80 6.88
CA SER A 97 -16.19 -7.45 6.57
C SER A 97 -15.09 -6.56 5.98
N GLU A 98 -13.89 -6.50 6.60
CA GLU A 98 -12.75 -5.78 6.07
C GLU A 98 -12.35 -6.30 4.68
N SER A 99 -12.34 -7.62 4.49
CA SER A 99 -12.00 -8.24 3.21
C SER A 99 -13.04 -7.93 2.11
N LEU A 100 -14.32 -7.88 2.45
CA LEU A 100 -15.39 -7.53 1.50
C LEU A 100 -15.27 -6.07 1.04
N ASP A 101 -14.95 -5.15 1.97
CA ASP A 101 -14.72 -3.74 1.66
C ASP A 101 -13.47 -3.59 0.75
N ASP A 102 -12.38 -4.32 1.06
CA ASP A 102 -11.20 -4.37 0.21
C ASP A 102 -11.52 -4.82 -1.22
N MET A 103 -12.36 -5.86 -1.41
CA MET A 103 -12.70 -6.36 -2.75
C MET A 103 -13.52 -5.34 -3.55
N ASP A 104 -14.41 -4.59 -2.90
CA ASP A 104 -15.15 -3.50 -3.55
C ASP A 104 -14.19 -2.38 -4.00
N ASP A 105 -13.24 -2.00 -3.16
CA ASP A 105 -12.24 -0.99 -3.47
C ASP A 105 -11.30 -1.44 -4.59
N ILE A 106 -10.84 -2.68 -4.57
CA ILE A 106 -10.02 -3.29 -5.62
C ILE A 106 -10.73 -3.21 -6.98
N ALA A 107 -11.99 -3.64 -7.03
CA ALA A 107 -12.78 -3.55 -8.25
C ALA A 107 -12.93 -2.11 -8.75
N ASN A 108 -13.15 -1.15 -7.83
CA ASN A 108 -13.25 0.27 -8.14
C ASN A 108 -11.92 0.83 -8.69
N VAL A 109 -10.77 0.40 -8.18
CA VAL A 109 -9.44 0.80 -8.69
C VAL A 109 -9.25 0.38 -10.14
N PHE A 110 -9.55 -0.87 -10.49
CA PHE A 110 -9.47 -1.34 -11.88
C PHE A 110 -10.43 -0.57 -12.79
N ILE A 111 -11.68 -0.35 -12.37
CA ILE A 111 -12.68 0.41 -13.14
C ILE A 111 -12.24 1.86 -13.34
N TYR A 112 -11.66 2.49 -12.30
CA TYR A 112 -11.18 3.86 -12.38
C TYR A 112 -10.04 4.01 -13.40
N PHE A 113 -9.00 3.18 -13.32
CA PHE A 113 -7.87 3.27 -14.24
C PHE A 113 -8.24 2.84 -15.66
N ALA A 114 -9.17 1.90 -15.82
CA ALA A 114 -9.78 1.59 -17.12
C ALA A 114 -10.40 2.83 -17.76
N GLY A 115 -11.15 3.61 -16.98
CA GLY A 115 -11.76 4.87 -17.43
C GLY A 115 -10.76 5.98 -17.73
N LEU A 116 -9.55 5.93 -17.16
CA LEU A 116 -8.49 6.89 -17.42
C LEU A 116 -7.61 6.53 -18.62
N ALA A 117 -7.59 5.29 -19.07
CA ALA A 117 -6.64 4.77 -20.05
C ALA A 117 -6.55 5.64 -21.34
N ASP A 118 -7.66 6.13 -21.84
CA ASP A 118 -7.77 6.95 -23.06
C ASP A 118 -7.92 8.45 -22.77
N LYS A 119 -7.75 8.92 -21.54
CA LYS A 119 -7.92 10.33 -21.17
C LYS A 119 -6.59 11.09 -21.09
N GLU A 120 -5.46 10.41 -21.13
CA GLU A 120 -4.11 10.98 -20.99
C GLU A 120 -3.43 11.16 -22.36
N GLY A 121 -4.00 12.01 -23.22
CA GLY A 121 -3.55 12.21 -24.60
C GLY A 121 -2.27 13.06 -24.79
N GLY A 122 -1.70 13.61 -23.72
CA GLY A 122 -0.58 14.55 -23.79
C GLY A 122 -1.02 16.00 -24.04
N GLU A 123 -0.08 16.87 -24.45
CA GLU A 123 -0.29 18.32 -24.58
C GLU A 123 0.21 18.85 -25.91
N LEU A 124 -0.50 19.81 -26.48
CA LEU A 124 0.00 20.63 -27.56
C LEU A 124 0.51 21.95 -26.97
N ILE A 125 1.80 22.22 -27.18
CA ILE A 125 2.48 23.42 -26.65
C ILE A 125 2.61 24.42 -27.79
N GLU A 126 2.26 25.67 -27.56
CA GLU A 126 2.50 26.75 -28.53
C GLU A 126 4.01 26.91 -28.71
N SER A 127 4.47 26.73 -29.96
CA SER A 127 5.89 26.85 -30.25
C SER A 127 6.27 28.33 -30.44
N PRO A 128 7.33 28.83 -29.81
CA PRO A 128 7.85 30.16 -30.04
C PRO A 128 8.55 30.32 -31.42
N LEU A 129 8.77 29.22 -32.14
CA LEU A 129 9.42 29.22 -33.44
C LEU A 129 8.36 29.15 -34.55
N PRO A 130 8.45 30.03 -35.58
CA PRO A 130 7.53 29.98 -36.71
C PRO A 130 7.66 28.65 -37.47
N ASP A 131 6.62 28.28 -38.17
CA ASP A 131 6.55 27.08 -38.99
C ASP A 131 6.98 25.78 -38.22
N SER A 132 6.56 25.68 -36.96
CA SER A 132 6.86 24.50 -36.12
C SER A 132 5.66 24.05 -35.32
N THR A 133 5.71 22.78 -34.88
CA THR A 133 4.75 22.22 -33.90
C THR A 133 5.54 21.60 -32.73
N SER A 134 4.95 21.74 -31.55
CA SER A 134 5.51 21.19 -30.30
C SER A 134 4.43 20.43 -29.56
N LYS A 135 4.66 19.17 -29.28
CA LYS A 135 3.71 18.34 -28.52
C LYS A 135 4.44 17.50 -27.47
N VAL A 136 3.77 17.29 -26.36
CA VAL A 136 4.16 16.30 -25.34
C VAL A 136 3.27 15.07 -25.51
N VAL A 137 3.86 13.91 -25.52
CA VAL A 137 3.14 12.63 -25.53
C VAL A 137 3.50 11.82 -24.31
N ARG A 138 2.57 10.97 -23.86
CA ARG A 138 2.77 10.00 -22.79
C ARG A 138 2.96 8.62 -23.42
N GLU A 139 4.00 7.93 -23.01
CA GLU A 139 4.31 6.57 -23.47
C GLU A 139 4.45 5.65 -22.25
N PRO A 140 4.15 4.35 -22.34
CA PRO A 140 4.40 3.43 -21.23
C PRO A 140 5.90 3.40 -20.88
N VAL A 141 6.20 3.26 -19.59
CA VAL A 141 7.59 3.19 -19.07
C VAL A 141 8.33 1.96 -19.63
N GLY A 142 7.67 0.80 -19.70
CA GLY A 142 8.28 -0.44 -20.12
C GLY A 142 7.86 -1.65 -19.30
N VAL A 143 8.84 -2.35 -18.72
CA VAL A 143 8.64 -3.48 -17.82
C VAL A 143 8.61 -2.99 -16.37
N CYS A 144 7.51 -3.27 -15.67
CA CYS A 144 7.29 -2.88 -14.29
C CYS A 144 7.48 -4.08 -13.34
N GLY A 145 8.48 -4.03 -12.47
CA GLY A 145 8.57 -4.92 -11.31
C GLY A 145 7.69 -4.40 -10.18
N GLN A 146 6.77 -5.21 -9.69
CA GLN A 146 5.79 -4.81 -8.68
C GLN A 146 5.87 -5.73 -7.47
N ILE A 147 6.10 -5.16 -6.27
CA ILE A 147 6.32 -5.92 -5.04
C ILE A 147 5.36 -5.40 -3.98
N THR A 148 4.53 -6.30 -3.42
CA THR A 148 3.45 -5.93 -2.50
C THR A 148 3.61 -6.54 -1.11
N PRO A 149 3.05 -5.88 -0.07
CA PRO A 149 3.12 -6.33 1.32
C PRO A 149 2.08 -7.40 1.63
N TRP A 150 2.07 -7.83 2.88
CA TRP A 150 1.19 -8.89 3.39
C TRP A 150 -0.11 -8.39 4.05
N ASN A 151 -0.21 -7.11 4.43
CA ASN A 151 -1.35 -6.59 5.19
C ASN A 151 -2.59 -6.28 4.33
N TYR A 152 -2.36 -5.83 3.10
CA TYR A 152 -3.39 -5.59 2.08
C TYR A 152 -2.91 -6.20 0.76
N PRO A 153 -2.80 -7.54 0.67
CA PRO A 153 -2.10 -8.20 -0.44
C PRO A 153 -2.68 -7.83 -1.80
N LEU A 154 -3.98 -8.04 -2.00
CA LEU A 154 -4.62 -7.78 -3.29
C LEU A 154 -4.89 -6.30 -3.52
N LEU A 155 -5.23 -5.53 -2.47
CA LEU A 155 -5.47 -4.10 -2.61
C LEU A 155 -4.21 -3.37 -3.09
N GLN A 156 -3.06 -3.64 -2.46
CA GLN A 156 -1.79 -3.06 -2.86
C GLN A 156 -1.30 -3.58 -4.22
N ALA A 157 -1.66 -4.80 -4.60
CA ALA A 157 -1.44 -5.29 -5.95
C ALA A 157 -2.29 -4.52 -6.98
N ALA A 158 -3.56 -4.29 -6.70
CA ALA A 158 -4.48 -3.57 -7.60
C ALA A 158 -4.02 -2.13 -7.89
N TRP A 159 -3.50 -1.43 -6.86
CA TRP A 159 -2.96 -0.06 -7.00
C TRP A 159 -1.80 0.02 -8.00
N LYS A 160 -1.11 -1.08 -8.22
CA LYS A 160 0.03 -1.20 -9.14
C LYS A 160 -0.35 -1.84 -10.48
N LEU A 161 -1.12 -2.91 -10.45
CA LEU A 161 -1.53 -3.67 -11.63
C LEU A 161 -2.41 -2.84 -12.58
N ALA A 162 -3.44 -2.18 -12.02
CA ALA A 162 -4.43 -1.47 -12.82
C ALA A 162 -3.82 -0.29 -13.62
N PRO A 163 -3.07 0.65 -13.02
CA PRO A 163 -2.46 1.75 -13.77
C PRO A 163 -1.37 1.26 -14.74
N ALA A 164 -0.57 0.24 -14.36
CA ALA A 164 0.45 -0.31 -15.25
C ALA A 164 -0.14 -0.87 -16.54
N LEU A 165 -1.20 -1.68 -16.43
CA LEU A 165 -1.91 -2.24 -17.58
C LEU A 165 -2.61 -1.15 -18.41
N ALA A 166 -3.32 -0.21 -17.76
CA ALA A 166 -3.99 0.88 -18.44
C ALA A 166 -3.02 1.76 -19.25
N ALA A 167 -1.84 2.05 -18.70
CA ALA A 167 -0.79 2.82 -19.39
C ALA A 167 -0.13 2.04 -20.54
N GLY A 168 -0.27 0.71 -20.63
CA GLY A 168 0.29 -0.12 -21.69
C GLY A 168 1.65 -0.77 -21.35
N ASN A 169 2.01 -0.83 -20.08
CA ASN A 169 3.21 -1.52 -19.61
C ASN A 169 3.01 -3.03 -19.56
N THR A 170 4.12 -3.75 -19.53
CA THR A 170 4.15 -5.14 -19.08
C THR A 170 4.67 -5.20 -17.65
N LEU A 171 4.39 -6.29 -16.93
CA LEU A 171 4.71 -6.34 -15.52
C LEU A 171 5.10 -7.73 -15.02
N VAL A 172 5.85 -7.73 -13.91
CA VAL A 172 6.10 -8.90 -13.08
C VAL A 172 5.68 -8.57 -11.66
N MET A 173 4.60 -9.21 -11.21
CA MET A 173 4.05 -9.08 -9.85
C MET A 173 4.69 -10.10 -8.91
N LYS A 174 5.19 -9.62 -7.77
CA LYS A 174 5.63 -10.44 -6.63
C LYS A 174 4.84 -10.06 -5.39
N PRO A 175 3.81 -10.82 -5.01
CA PRO A 175 3.14 -10.61 -3.72
C PRO A 175 4.04 -11.02 -2.56
N SER A 176 3.63 -10.65 -1.33
CA SER A 176 4.27 -11.18 -0.14
C SER A 176 4.25 -12.72 -0.14
N GLU A 177 5.34 -13.33 0.28
CA GLU A 177 5.48 -14.78 0.36
C GLU A 177 4.57 -15.44 1.41
N ILE A 178 3.99 -14.67 2.30
CA ILE A 178 3.11 -15.17 3.37
C ILE A 178 1.62 -14.94 3.11
N THR A 179 1.27 -14.11 2.12
CA THR A 179 -0.14 -13.81 1.74
C THR A 179 -0.30 -13.70 0.23
N PRO A 180 -0.01 -14.76 -0.55
CA PRO A 180 -0.03 -14.68 -2.00
C PRO A 180 -1.38 -15.07 -2.62
N LEU A 181 -2.31 -15.67 -1.86
CA LEU A 181 -3.39 -16.48 -2.40
C LEU A 181 -4.39 -15.68 -3.25
N THR A 182 -4.80 -14.50 -2.79
CA THR A 182 -5.73 -13.65 -3.55
C THR A 182 -5.10 -13.09 -4.82
N THR A 183 -3.79 -12.78 -4.78
CA THR A 183 -3.05 -12.35 -5.98
C THR A 183 -2.97 -13.47 -7.02
N VAL A 184 -2.68 -14.72 -6.60
CA VAL A 184 -2.70 -15.89 -7.50
C VAL A 184 -4.08 -16.03 -8.13
N LYS A 185 -5.15 -15.91 -7.34
CA LYS A 185 -6.54 -16.04 -7.84
C LYS A 185 -6.88 -14.97 -8.87
N VAL A 186 -6.43 -13.73 -8.69
CA VAL A 186 -6.70 -12.65 -9.64
C VAL A 186 -5.99 -12.86 -10.97
N PHE A 187 -4.84 -13.53 -11.01
CA PHE A 187 -4.20 -13.90 -12.29
C PHE A 187 -5.02 -14.93 -13.09
N GLU A 188 -5.84 -15.77 -12.45
CA GLU A 188 -6.85 -16.59 -13.16
C GLU A 188 -7.91 -15.71 -13.84
N LEU A 189 -8.28 -14.57 -13.22
CA LEU A 189 -9.22 -13.61 -13.79
C LEU A 189 -8.59 -12.79 -14.92
N PHE A 190 -7.28 -12.55 -14.90
CA PHE A 190 -6.55 -11.90 -16.01
C PHE A 190 -6.58 -12.75 -17.28
N GLU A 191 -6.42 -14.06 -17.14
CA GLU A 191 -6.56 -15.00 -18.25
C GLU A 191 -7.98 -14.93 -18.86
N GLN A 192 -9.02 -14.88 -17.99
CA GLN A 192 -10.41 -14.76 -18.42
C GLN A 192 -10.72 -13.41 -19.10
N ALA A 193 -10.13 -12.33 -18.63
CA ALA A 193 -10.29 -10.97 -19.18
C ALA A 193 -9.56 -10.80 -20.52
N GLY A 194 -8.71 -11.75 -20.92
CA GLY A 194 -7.99 -11.71 -22.18
C GLY A 194 -6.69 -10.90 -22.15
N VAL A 195 -6.04 -10.77 -21.00
CA VAL A 195 -4.69 -10.19 -20.91
C VAL A 195 -3.73 -11.06 -21.72
N PRO A 196 -2.98 -10.49 -22.70
CA PRO A 196 -2.12 -11.31 -23.55
C PRO A 196 -0.95 -11.95 -22.79
N ALA A 197 -0.47 -13.10 -23.29
CA ALA A 197 0.67 -13.79 -22.72
C ALA A 197 1.89 -12.87 -22.58
N GLY A 198 2.59 -12.96 -21.46
CA GLY A 198 3.78 -12.15 -21.14
C GLY A 198 3.49 -10.73 -20.68
N VAL A 199 2.28 -10.17 -20.89
CA VAL A 199 1.92 -8.81 -20.45
C VAL A 199 1.90 -8.71 -18.93
N ALA A 200 1.28 -9.68 -18.27
CA ALA A 200 1.28 -9.78 -16.82
C ALA A 200 1.86 -11.13 -16.39
N ASN A 201 2.85 -11.09 -15.51
CA ASN A 201 3.51 -12.28 -14.98
C ASN A 201 3.45 -12.25 -13.45
N LEU A 202 3.30 -13.42 -12.84
CA LEU A 202 3.27 -13.60 -11.39
C LEU A 202 4.40 -14.52 -10.96
N VAL A 203 5.28 -14.04 -10.09
CA VAL A 203 6.34 -14.85 -9.48
C VAL A 203 6.16 -14.85 -7.97
N LEU A 204 6.05 -16.04 -7.40
CA LEU A 204 6.00 -16.27 -5.95
C LEU A 204 7.43 -16.45 -5.42
N GLY A 205 7.62 -16.30 -4.12
CA GLY A 205 8.91 -16.55 -3.49
C GLY A 205 9.42 -15.40 -2.62
N PRO A 206 10.56 -15.60 -1.96
CA PRO A 206 11.04 -14.69 -0.93
C PRO A 206 11.56 -13.35 -1.50
N GLY A 207 11.39 -12.29 -0.69
CA GLY A 207 11.81 -10.94 -1.06
C GLY A 207 13.31 -10.82 -1.36
N HIS A 208 14.15 -11.57 -0.62
CA HIS A 208 15.61 -11.49 -0.76
C HIS A 208 16.19 -12.23 -1.99
N THR A 209 15.38 -13.00 -2.69
CA THR A 209 15.75 -13.66 -3.96
C THR A 209 14.95 -13.05 -5.12
N VAL A 210 13.67 -13.33 -5.21
CA VAL A 210 12.79 -12.88 -6.30
C VAL A 210 12.68 -11.35 -6.31
N GLY A 211 12.40 -10.73 -5.15
CA GLY A 211 12.30 -9.26 -5.04
C GLY A 211 13.62 -8.53 -5.31
N ALA A 212 14.73 -9.10 -4.83
CA ALA A 212 16.07 -8.56 -5.11
C ALA A 212 16.37 -8.60 -6.60
N HIS A 213 16.10 -9.72 -7.29
CA HIS A 213 16.31 -9.83 -8.73
C HIS A 213 15.50 -8.81 -9.52
N LEU A 214 14.21 -8.62 -9.20
CA LEU A 214 13.38 -7.60 -9.86
C LEU A 214 13.99 -6.19 -9.71
N SER A 215 14.53 -5.90 -8.53
CA SER A 215 15.11 -4.59 -8.22
C SER A 215 16.44 -4.35 -8.93
N GLU A 216 17.24 -5.40 -9.12
CA GLU A 216 18.58 -5.35 -9.71
C GLU A 216 18.59 -5.52 -11.24
N SER A 217 17.58 -6.19 -11.81
CA SER A 217 17.52 -6.50 -13.24
C SER A 217 17.51 -5.24 -14.10
N THR A 218 18.40 -5.18 -15.09
CA THR A 218 18.48 -4.08 -16.07
C THR A 218 17.36 -4.10 -17.09
N ASP A 219 16.62 -5.21 -17.21
CA ASP A 219 15.46 -5.37 -18.09
C ASP A 219 14.14 -4.93 -17.44
N VAL A 220 14.20 -4.40 -16.22
CA VAL A 220 13.11 -3.76 -15.51
C VAL A 220 13.31 -2.24 -15.55
N ASP A 221 12.30 -1.50 -16.02
CA ASP A 221 12.34 -0.05 -16.22
C ASP A 221 11.76 0.74 -15.03
N LEU A 222 10.86 0.11 -14.27
CA LEU A 222 10.24 0.69 -13.08
C LEU A 222 10.11 -0.36 -11.98
N ILE A 223 10.44 -0.01 -10.73
CA ILE A 223 10.04 -0.78 -9.54
C ILE A 223 9.00 -0.01 -8.75
N SER A 224 7.83 -0.62 -8.57
CA SER A 224 6.80 -0.17 -7.63
C SER A 224 6.77 -1.11 -6.42
N PHE A 225 7.01 -0.56 -5.25
CA PHE A 225 7.13 -1.31 -3.99
C PHE A 225 6.28 -0.69 -2.90
N THR A 226 5.55 -1.52 -2.17
CA THR A 226 4.93 -1.15 -0.89
C THR A 226 5.46 -2.06 0.21
N GLY A 227 5.93 -1.47 1.32
CA GLY A 227 6.46 -2.23 2.45
C GLY A 227 7.31 -1.43 3.42
N GLY A 228 8.22 -2.10 4.12
CA GLY A 228 9.06 -1.48 5.14
C GLY A 228 10.14 -0.55 4.58
N ILE A 229 10.45 0.52 5.34
CA ILE A 229 11.40 1.57 4.94
C ILE A 229 12.80 1.04 4.60
N ASP A 230 13.31 0.06 5.36
CA ASP A 230 14.65 -0.49 5.12
C ASP A 230 14.73 -1.26 3.80
N THR A 231 13.67 -1.96 3.43
CA THR A 231 13.55 -2.62 2.13
C THR A 231 13.44 -1.59 1.00
N GLY A 232 12.63 -0.52 1.19
CA GLY A 232 12.55 0.58 0.24
C GLY A 232 13.92 1.22 -0.03
N LYS A 233 14.73 1.46 1.00
CA LYS A 233 16.11 1.98 0.86
C LYS A 233 17.01 1.03 0.06
N ARG A 234 16.92 -0.29 0.28
CA ARG A 234 17.67 -1.29 -0.50
C ARG A 234 17.24 -1.30 -1.97
N ILE A 235 15.95 -1.19 -2.24
CA ILE A 235 15.42 -1.10 -3.61
C ILE A 235 15.94 0.16 -4.31
N MET A 236 15.95 1.32 -3.64
CA MET A 236 16.53 2.55 -4.18
C MET A 236 18.01 2.36 -4.56
N GLN A 237 18.79 1.68 -3.71
CA GLN A 237 20.19 1.37 -3.99
C GLN A 237 20.35 0.46 -5.20
N ALA A 238 19.53 -0.60 -5.28
CA ALA A 238 19.54 -1.53 -6.40
C ALA A 238 19.10 -0.85 -7.72
N ALA A 239 18.07 -0.01 -7.68
CA ALA A 239 17.54 0.70 -8.84
C ALA A 239 18.56 1.66 -9.49
N SER A 240 19.59 2.08 -8.77
CA SER A 240 20.65 2.94 -9.29
C SER A 240 21.51 2.28 -10.39
N THR A 241 21.47 0.95 -10.53
CA THR A 241 22.30 0.19 -11.51
C THR A 241 22.02 0.57 -12.96
N ASN A 242 20.75 0.85 -13.31
CA ASN A 242 20.33 1.31 -14.63
C ASN A 242 19.46 2.58 -14.58
N VAL A 243 19.44 3.26 -13.42
CA VAL A 243 18.68 4.51 -13.21
C VAL A 243 17.17 4.32 -13.47
N LYS A 244 16.64 3.12 -13.16
CA LYS A 244 15.21 2.83 -13.34
C LYS A 244 14.34 3.70 -12.45
N LYS A 245 13.10 3.95 -12.88
CA LYS A 245 12.09 4.64 -12.06
C LYS A 245 11.78 3.82 -10.81
N ILE A 246 11.45 4.52 -9.74
CA ILE A 246 10.98 3.92 -8.50
C ILE A 246 9.72 4.63 -8.02
N ALA A 247 8.72 3.85 -7.63
CA ALA A 247 7.55 4.30 -6.87
C ALA A 247 7.54 3.52 -5.54
N LEU A 248 7.65 4.21 -4.43
CA LEU A 248 7.78 3.59 -3.11
C LEU A 248 6.69 4.09 -2.18
N GLU A 249 5.90 3.17 -1.66
CA GLU A 249 4.93 3.37 -0.59
C GLU A 249 5.46 2.68 0.67
N LEU A 250 5.82 3.48 1.66
CA LEU A 250 6.52 2.99 2.85
C LEU A 250 5.68 3.28 4.11
N GLY A 251 6.22 2.91 5.26
CA GLY A 251 5.53 3.03 6.52
C GLY A 251 5.22 4.45 6.96
N GLY A 252 4.43 4.56 8.03
CA GLY A 252 4.05 5.80 8.66
C GLY A 252 4.05 5.74 10.18
N LYS A 253 4.14 6.90 10.83
CA LYS A 253 3.83 7.12 12.24
C LYS A 253 2.85 8.29 12.32
N ASN A 254 1.63 8.01 11.93
CA ASN A 254 0.67 9.02 11.54
C ASN A 254 0.04 9.68 12.76
N PRO A 255 0.18 11.02 12.91
CA PRO A 255 -0.41 11.73 14.02
C PRO A 255 -1.92 11.89 13.85
N ASN A 256 -2.62 11.78 14.96
CA ASN A 256 -4.03 12.07 15.09
C ASN A 256 -4.16 13.20 16.13
N ILE A 257 -4.34 14.45 15.66
CA ILE A 257 -4.36 15.67 16.50
C ILE A 257 -5.79 15.92 16.94
N ILE A 258 -6.01 16.04 18.26
CA ILE A 258 -7.36 16.17 18.81
C ILE A 258 -7.41 17.41 19.72
N PHE A 259 -8.13 18.45 19.26
CA PHE A 259 -8.39 19.67 20.01
C PHE A 259 -9.55 19.49 20.99
N ALA A 260 -9.57 20.29 22.05
CA ALA A 260 -10.59 20.21 23.11
C ALA A 260 -12.01 20.57 22.64
N ASP A 261 -12.13 21.29 21.54
CA ASP A 261 -13.38 21.65 20.88
C ASP A 261 -13.87 20.63 19.84
N ALA A 262 -13.18 19.50 19.66
CA ALA A 262 -13.65 18.43 18.79
C ALA A 262 -14.92 17.77 19.36
N ASP A 263 -15.78 17.25 18.47
CA ASP A 263 -16.82 16.30 18.90
C ASP A 263 -16.15 15.12 19.61
N PHE A 264 -16.38 15.03 20.90
CA PHE A 264 -15.67 14.12 21.78
C PHE A 264 -15.91 12.64 21.42
N ASP A 265 -17.15 12.27 21.14
CA ASP A 265 -17.51 10.88 20.87
C ASP A 265 -16.98 10.45 19.51
N VAL A 266 -17.05 11.33 18.52
CA VAL A 266 -16.45 11.11 17.18
C VAL A 266 -14.93 10.99 17.28
N ALA A 267 -14.27 11.88 18.01
CA ALA A 267 -12.82 11.87 18.16
C ALA A 267 -12.31 10.58 18.84
N VAL A 268 -13.00 10.10 19.88
CA VAL A 268 -12.67 8.82 20.55
C VAL A 268 -12.90 7.65 19.61
N ASP A 269 -14.03 7.62 18.90
CA ASP A 269 -14.37 6.53 17.97
C ASP A 269 -13.35 6.43 16.83
N GLN A 270 -13.06 7.55 16.20
CA GLN A 270 -12.09 7.62 15.13
C GLN A 270 -10.65 7.34 15.58
N ALA A 271 -10.27 7.70 16.79
CA ALA A 271 -8.96 7.35 17.34
C ALA A 271 -8.80 5.84 17.56
N LEU A 272 -9.88 5.15 17.97
CA LEU A 272 -9.89 3.69 18.10
C LEU A 272 -9.81 3.02 16.72
N ASN A 273 -10.62 3.47 15.78
CA ASN A 273 -10.60 3.00 14.40
C ASN A 273 -9.20 3.20 13.78
N ALA A 274 -8.66 4.41 13.89
CA ALA A 274 -7.34 4.76 13.36
C ALA A 274 -6.21 3.86 13.88
N ALA A 275 -6.28 3.42 15.14
CA ALA A 275 -5.20 2.68 15.78
C ALA A 275 -5.38 1.16 15.76
N PHE A 276 -6.62 0.65 15.76
CA PHE A 276 -6.89 -0.78 16.00
C PHE A 276 -7.56 -1.50 14.83
N PHE A 277 -8.01 -0.78 13.79
CA PHE A 277 -8.47 -1.37 12.55
C PHE A 277 -7.40 -2.31 12.00
N HIS A 278 -7.80 -3.50 11.52
CA HIS A 278 -6.88 -4.55 11.05
C HIS A 278 -5.73 -4.84 12.05
N ALA A 279 -6.03 -4.86 13.36
CA ALA A 279 -5.04 -5.04 14.44
C ALA A 279 -3.86 -4.03 14.36
N GLY A 280 -4.07 -2.81 13.84
CA GLY A 280 -3.05 -1.78 13.67
C GLY A 280 -2.01 -2.08 12.57
N GLN A 281 -2.27 -3.06 11.71
CA GLN A 281 -1.39 -3.46 10.61
C GLN A 281 -1.67 -2.65 9.33
N VAL A 282 -1.78 -1.33 9.48
CA VAL A 282 -2.11 -0.37 8.43
C VAL A 282 -1.00 0.68 8.32
N CYS A 283 -0.50 0.93 7.12
CA CYS A 283 0.56 1.93 6.89
C CYS A 283 0.14 3.33 7.32
N SER A 284 -1.15 3.65 7.18
CA SER A 284 -1.75 4.91 7.62
C SER A 284 -2.29 4.87 9.05
N ALA A 285 -2.09 3.82 9.85
CA ALA A 285 -2.63 3.75 11.21
C ALA A 285 -2.33 5.01 12.02
N GLY A 286 -3.36 5.61 12.62
CA GLY A 286 -3.27 6.77 13.51
C GLY A 286 -2.79 6.38 14.91
N ALA A 287 -1.71 5.62 14.96
CA ALA A 287 -1.17 5.03 16.19
C ALA A 287 -0.44 6.04 17.10
N ARG A 288 -0.41 7.33 16.73
CA ARG A 288 0.16 8.43 17.48
C ARG A 288 -0.89 9.51 17.72
N VAL A 289 -1.58 9.47 18.85
CA VAL A 289 -2.54 10.51 19.25
C VAL A 289 -1.80 11.66 19.93
N ILE A 290 -2.13 12.89 19.51
CA ILE A 290 -1.62 14.14 20.09
C ILE A 290 -2.85 14.93 20.54
N VAL A 291 -3.17 14.90 21.84
CA VAL A 291 -4.40 15.44 22.42
C VAL A 291 -4.15 16.74 23.18
N GLU A 292 -5.07 17.71 23.09
CA GLU A 292 -4.98 18.93 23.87
C GLU A 292 -5.01 18.63 25.38
N ARG A 293 -4.06 19.21 26.13
CA ARG A 293 -3.84 18.89 27.55
C ARG A 293 -5.11 18.99 28.38
N SER A 294 -5.97 19.96 28.10
CA SER A 294 -7.20 20.22 28.85
C SER A 294 -8.18 19.04 28.88
N MET A 295 -8.14 18.17 27.88
CA MET A 295 -9.05 16.99 27.77
C MET A 295 -8.34 15.64 27.95
N HIS A 296 -7.03 15.61 28.17
CA HIS A 296 -6.20 14.41 28.18
C HIS A 296 -6.76 13.27 29.05
N GLU A 297 -7.02 13.53 30.34
CA GLU A 297 -7.51 12.48 31.25
C GLU A 297 -8.86 11.92 30.83
N LYS A 298 -9.81 12.81 30.45
CA LYS A 298 -11.12 12.41 29.96
C LYS A 298 -11.01 11.54 28.69
N PHE A 299 -10.13 11.95 27.77
CA PHE A 299 -9.91 11.26 26.52
C PHE A 299 -9.28 9.87 26.69
N ILE A 300 -8.22 9.76 27.52
CA ILE A 300 -7.58 8.48 27.85
C ILE A 300 -8.57 7.52 28.50
N ASN A 301 -9.36 7.97 29.48
CA ASN A 301 -10.33 7.12 30.15
C ASN A 301 -11.35 6.56 29.15
N ALA A 302 -11.86 7.38 28.23
CA ALA A 302 -12.81 6.93 27.20
C ALA A 302 -12.16 5.95 26.21
N LEU A 303 -10.91 6.21 25.76
CA LEU A 303 -10.17 5.29 24.91
C LEU A 303 -9.97 3.92 25.56
N VAL A 304 -9.50 3.90 26.82
CA VAL A 304 -9.27 2.65 27.57
C VAL A 304 -10.60 1.91 27.79
N ASP A 305 -11.67 2.62 28.17
CA ASP A 305 -12.96 2.01 28.42
C ASP A 305 -13.58 1.37 27.16
N ARG A 306 -13.32 1.91 25.97
CA ARG A 306 -13.80 1.35 24.71
C ARG A 306 -12.85 0.29 24.18
N ALA A 307 -11.54 0.54 24.16
CA ALA A 307 -10.55 -0.37 23.62
C ALA A 307 -10.53 -1.75 24.32
N LYS A 308 -10.78 -1.79 25.64
CA LYS A 308 -10.85 -3.06 26.39
C LYS A 308 -11.99 -3.99 25.96
N ASN A 309 -12.99 -3.45 25.24
CA ASN A 309 -14.16 -4.20 24.78
C ASN A 309 -14.02 -4.63 23.30
N ILE A 310 -12.93 -4.30 22.62
CA ILE A 310 -12.67 -4.77 21.25
C ILE A 310 -12.61 -6.30 21.25
N LYS A 311 -13.52 -6.91 20.47
CA LYS A 311 -13.62 -8.36 20.36
C LYS A 311 -12.62 -8.91 19.37
N LEU A 312 -11.64 -9.65 19.88
CA LEU A 312 -10.69 -10.41 19.08
C LEU A 312 -11.26 -11.80 18.77
N GLY A 313 -11.06 -12.27 17.54
CA GLY A 313 -11.60 -13.59 17.19
C GLY A 313 -11.27 -14.06 15.77
N ASN A 314 -12.02 -15.09 15.36
CA ASN A 314 -12.00 -15.58 14.00
C ASN A 314 -12.64 -14.53 13.07
N GLY A 315 -11.94 -14.17 11.98
CA GLY A 315 -12.44 -13.18 11.02
C GLY A 315 -13.78 -13.51 10.39
N PHE A 316 -14.21 -14.78 10.40
CA PHE A 316 -15.53 -15.22 9.91
C PHE A 316 -16.64 -15.14 10.95
N ALA A 317 -16.37 -14.83 12.22
CA ALA A 317 -17.40 -14.68 13.22
C ALA A 317 -17.99 -13.27 13.19
N GLU A 318 -19.33 -13.15 13.17
CA GLU A 318 -20.06 -11.87 13.01
C GLU A 318 -19.70 -10.82 14.07
N ASP A 319 -19.34 -11.25 15.27
CA ASP A 319 -19.03 -10.35 16.39
C ASP A 319 -17.53 -10.03 16.54
N THR A 320 -16.67 -10.60 15.70
CA THR A 320 -15.23 -10.28 15.68
C THR A 320 -15.01 -8.89 15.11
N GLN A 321 -14.27 -8.06 15.86
CA GLN A 321 -13.93 -6.70 15.47
C GLN A 321 -12.47 -6.54 15.05
N SER A 322 -11.60 -7.48 15.46
CA SER A 322 -10.19 -7.46 15.09
C SER A 322 -9.62 -8.88 15.04
N GLY A 323 -8.87 -9.18 13.99
CA GLY A 323 -8.17 -10.43 13.79
C GLY A 323 -6.82 -10.50 14.51
N PRO A 324 -6.00 -11.53 14.22
CA PRO A 324 -4.65 -11.70 14.73
C PRO A 324 -3.64 -10.78 14.02
N LEU A 325 -2.43 -10.72 14.55
CA LEU A 325 -1.23 -10.31 13.81
C LEU A 325 -0.87 -11.39 12.78
N ILE A 326 -0.16 -11.01 11.74
CA ILE A 326 0.12 -11.90 10.59
C ILE A 326 1.00 -13.10 10.93
N SER A 327 1.94 -12.96 11.88
CA SER A 327 2.91 -14.02 12.17
C SER A 327 3.45 -13.97 13.60
N ALA A 328 4.11 -15.04 14.05
CA ALA A 328 4.82 -15.08 15.32
C ALA A 328 5.97 -14.07 15.37
N GLU A 329 6.70 -13.91 14.27
CA GLU A 329 7.81 -12.96 14.16
C GLU A 329 7.30 -11.53 14.34
N HIS A 330 6.22 -11.20 13.65
CA HIS A 330 5.61 -9.86 13.74
C HIS A 330 5.05 -9.61 15.15
N ARG A 331 4.39 -10.57 15.77
CA ARG A 331 3.95 -10.45 17.16
C ARG A 331 5.12 -10.22 18.13
N ASN A 332 6.22 -10.93 17.96
CA ASN A 332 7.43 -10.72 18.78
C ASN A 332 8.02 -9.30 18.57
N LYS A 333 7.95 -8.75 17.35
CA LYS A 333 8.31 -7.36 17.08
C LYS A 333 7.44 -6.40 17.90
N VAL A 334 6.12 -6.58 17.89
CA VAL A 334 5.17 -5.77 18.67
C VAL A 334 5.47 -5.83 20.16
N GLU A 335 5.68 -7.03 20.71
CA GLU A 335 6.04 -7.25 22.11
C GLU A 335 7.34 -6.53 22.50
N LYS A 336 8.33 -6.57 21.63
CA LYS A 336 9.59 -5.84 21.83
C LYS A 336 9.37 -4.32 21.93
N TYR A 337 8.52 -3.74 21.06
CA TYR A 337 8.22 -2.32 21.15
C TYR A 337 7.42 -1.94 22.39
N VAL A 338 6.52 -2.82 22.85
CA VAL A 338 5.81 -2.62 24.12
C VAL A 338 6.78 -2.60 25.30
N ALA A 339 7.75 -3.51 25.33
CA ALA A 339 8.80 -3.50 26.35
C ALA A 339 9.65 -2.23 26.29
N ILE A 340 10.09 -1.79 25.10
CA ILE A 340 10.84 -0.56 24.88
C ILE A 340 10.05 0.65 25.42
N GLY A 341 8.75 0.77 25.12
CA GLY A 341 7.94 1.88 25.61
C GLY A 341 7.88 1.95 27.15
N GLN A 342 7.79 0.80 27.83
CA GLN A 342 7.84 0.73 29.30
C GLN A 342 9.22 1.09 29.83
N GLU A 343 10.30 0.61 29.22
CA GLU A 343 11.68 0.90 29.59
C GLU A 343 12.02 2.40 29.41
N GLU A 344 11.47 3.04 28.39
CA GLU A 344 11.63 4.49 28.14
C GLU A 344 10.74 5.37 29.04
N GLY A 345 9.89 4.76 29.88
CA GLY A 345 9.09 5.46 30.89
C GLY A 345 7.68 5.84 30.46
N ALA A 346 7.19 5.39 29.30
CA ALA A 346 5.79 5.53 28.95
C ALA A 346 4.89 4.71 29.90
N THR A 347 3.72 5.25 30.24
CA THR A 347 2.78 4.58 31.13
C THR A 347 1.86 3.66 30.33
N LEU A 348 1.91 2.36 30.61
CA LEU A 348 0.99 1.38 30.03
C LEU A 348 -0.40 1.52 30.68
N ALA A 349 -1.37 2.08 29.95
CA ALA A 349 -2.74 2.28 30.41
C ALA A 349 -3.65 1.08 30.11
N LEU A 350 -3.38 0.32 29.05
CA LEU A 350 -4.16 -0.86 28.66
C LEU A 350 -3.29 -1.86 27.89
N GLY A 351 -3.61 -3.16 27.99
CA GLY A 351 -3.06 -4.23 27.15
C GLY A 351 -1.63 -4.61 27.50
N GLY A 352 -0.74 -4.54 26.51
CA GLY A 352 0.69 -4.88 26.67
C GLY A 352 0.99 -6.36 26.84
N LYS A 353 0.07 -7.25 26.45
CA LYS A 353 0.22 -8.71 26.60
C LYS A 353 -0.57 -9.51 25.58
N ARG A 354 -0.25 -10.79 25.47
CA ARG A 354 -1.06 -11.76 24.71
C ARG A 354 -2.39 -12.03 25.44
N PRO A 355 -3.49 -12.35 24.73
CA PRO A 355 -4.73 -12.78 25.38
C PRO A 355 -4.52 -14.10 26.13
N GLU A 356 -5.25 -14.25 27.26
CA GLU A 356 -5.18 -15.45 28.11
C GLU A 356 -6.19 -16.52 27.71
N THR A 357 -7.18 -16.18 26.89
CA THR A 357 -8.24 -17.10 26.42
C THR A 357 -7.62 -18.18 25.52
N GLU A 358 -7.86 -19.45 25.82
CA GLU A 358 -7.30 -20.60 25.11
C GLU A 358 -7.57 -20.53 23.59
N ALA A 359 -8.77 -20.14 23.17
CA ALA A 359 -9.12 -19.99 21.76
C ALA A 359 -8.23 -18.99 21.02
N LEU A 360 -7.79 -17.91 21.67
CA LEU A 360 -6.95 -16.88 21.07
C LEU A 360 -5.45 -17.21 21.16
N GLN A 361 -5.05 -18.14 22.05
CA GLN A 361 -3.65 -18.58 22.15
C GLN A 361 -3.20 -19.43 20.95
N GLN A 362 -4.16 -19.97 20.20
CA GLN A 362 -3.87 -20.76 19.00
C GLN A 362 -3.34 -19.89 17.86
N GLY A 363 -3.74 -18.60 17.77
CA GLY A 363 -3.33 -17.65 16.77
C GLY A 363 -2.22 -16.69 17.22
N PHE A 364 -1.95 -15.69 16.38
CA PHE A 364 -0.94 -14.68 16.66
C PHE A 364 -1.51 -13.41 17.29
N PHE A 365 -2.48 -13.53 18.17
CA PHE A 365 -3.18 -12.42 18.80
C PHE A 365 -2.31 -11.62 19.78
N TYR A 366 -2.61 -10.33 19.85
CA TYR A 366 -2.10 -9.39 20.83
C TYR A 366 -3.20 -8.41 21.25
N LEU A 367 -3.28 -8.07 22.53
CA LEU A 367 -4.35 -7.19 23.03
C LEU A 367 -4.16 -5.75 22.57
N PRO A 368 -5.24 -5.00 22.29
CA PRO A 368 -5.18 -3.56 22.13
C PRO A 368 -4.40 -2.92 23.27
N THR A 369 -3.39 -2.12 22.91
CA THR A 369 -2.41 -1.59 23.85
C THR A 369 -2.36 -0.09 23.75
N ILE A 370 -2.47 0.62 24.91
CA ILE A 370 -2.46 2.07 24.96
C ILE A 370 -1.37 2.52 25.92
N PHE A 371 -0.48 3.37 25.44
CA PHE A 371 0.51 4.09 26.23
C PHE A 371 0.12 5.55 26.39
N THR A 372 0.30 6.09 27.58
CA THR A 372 0.14 7.51 27.92
C THR A 372 1.41 8.06 28.55
N ASN A 373 1.45 9.38 28.80
CA ASN A 373 2.66 10.07 29.24
C ASN A 373 3.86 9.87 28.30
N CYS A 374 3.56 9.74 27.01
CA CYS A 374 4.60 9.61 26.00
C CYS A 374 5.23 10.97 25.68
N THR A 375 6.52 10.95 25.35
CA THR A 375 7.28 12.11 24.88
C THR A 375 7.80 11.85 23.47
N SER A 376 8.02 12.92 22.70
CA SER A 376 8.38 12.81 21.28
C SER A 376 9.74 12.14 21.01
N ASP A 377 10.61 12.01 22.02
CA ASP A 377 11.91 11.33 21.93
C ASP A 377 11.84 9.81 22.12
N MET A 378 10.71 9.28 22.61
CA MET A 378 10.53 7.85 22.80
C MET A 378 10.45 7.10 21.46
N ARG A 379 11.14 5.96 21.36
CA ARG A 379 11.13 5.12 20.16
C ARG A 379 9.73 4.62 19.81
N ILE A 380 8.92 4.32 20.82
CA ILE A 380 7.54 3.87 20.61
C ILE A 380 6.66 4.97 19.97
N VAL A 381 7.07 6.24 20.07
CA VAL A 381 6.42 7.41 19.45
C VAL A 381 6.98 7.66 18.05
N GLN A 382 8.28 7.46 17.85
CA GLN A 382 8.95 7.78 16.60
C GLN A 382 8.96 6.63 15.57
N GLU A 383 9.01 5.38 16.04
CA GLU A 383 9.17 4.21 15.17
C GLU A 383 7.81 3.53 14.88
N GLU A 384 7.68 2.93 13.71
CA GLU A 384 6.48 2.22 13.28
C GLU A 384 6.41 0.83 13.94
N VAL A 385 5.47 0.65 14.87
CA VAL A 385 5.22 -0.64 15.53
C VAL A 385 4.52 -1.63 14.59
N PHE A 386 3.54 -1.15 13.84
CA PHE A 386 2.71 -1.90 12.89
C PHE A 386 1.85 -2.98 13.57
N GLY A 387 1.23 -2.63 14.67
CA GLY A 387 0.41 -3.54 15.49
C GLY A 387 -0.54 -2.73 16.37
N PRO A 388 -1.36 -3.38 17.23
CA PRO A 388 -2.41 -2.74 18.00
C PRO A 388 -1.85 -1.94 19.20
N VAL A 389 -1.00 -0.96 18.92
CA VAL A 389 -0.29 -0.16 19.93
C VAL A 389 -0.47 1.31 19.62
N LEU A 390 -1.14 2.01 20.52
CA LEU A 390 -1.43 3.44 20.46
C LEU A 390 -0.59 4.20 21.49
N THR A 391 0.05 5.30 21.08
CA THR A 391 0.76 6.24 21.96
C THR A 391 0.01 7.56 22.07
N VAL A 392 -0.03 8.15 23.27
CA VAL A 392 -0.71 9.41 23.53
C VAL A 392 0.25 10.42 24.11
N GLU A 393 0.41 11.54 23.39
CA GLU A 393 1.12 12.75 23.78
C GLU A 393 0.12 13.89 24.03
N THR A 394 0.56 14.94 24.70
CA THR A 394 -0.26 16.16 24.90
C THR A 394 0.34 17.34 24.18
N PHE A 395 -0.50 18.34 23.84
CA PHE A 395 -0.08 19.64 23.33
C PHE A 395 -0.77 20.79 24.06
N GLU A 396 -0.17 22.01 24.00
CA GLU A 396 -0.67 23.23 24.65
C GLU A 396 -1.25 24.24 23.64
N SER A 397 -0.78 24.23 22.39
CA SER A 397 -1.23 25.16 21.35
C SER A 397 -1.24 24.46 19.98
N ALA A 398 -1.93 25.05 19.00
CA ALA A 398 -1.94 24.53 17.65
C ALA A 398 -0.52 24.44 17.02
N GLU A 399 0.35 25.40 17.36
CA GLU A 399 1.74 25.41 16.91
C GLU A 399 2.52 24.25 17.52
N ASP A 400 2.33 23.94 18.81
CA ASP A 400 2.93 22.79 19.48
C ASP A 400 2.43 21.47 18.89
N ALA A 401 1.12 21.35 18.61
CA ALA A 401 0.55 20.17 17.95
C ALA A 401 1.16 19.94 16.58
N VAL A 402 1.27 20.97 15.75
CA VAL A 402 1.89 20.90 14.42
C VAL A 402 3.37 20.55 14.50
N ALA A 403 4.11 21.15 15.44
CA ALA A 403 5.53 20.85 15.65
C ALA A 403 5.74 19.37 15.99
N LYS A 404 5.00 18.84 16.96
CA LYS A 404 5.03 17.43 17.35
C LYS A 404 4.63 16.51 16.21
N ALA A 405 3.53 16.81 15.50
CA ALA A 405 3.06 16.00 14.38
C ALA A 405 4.10 15.90 13.26
N ASN A 406 4.82 16.99 12.98
CA ASN A 406 5.87 17.03 11.97
C ASN A 406 7.22 16.48 12.43
N ASP A 407 7.42 16.28 13.75
CA ASP A 407 8.64 15.73 14.33
C ASP A 407 8.66 14.20 14.18
N SER A 408 8.92 13.76 12.96
CA SER A 408 9.04 12.36 12.57
C SER A 408 9.76 12.26 11.22
N ILE A 409 10.44 11.14 10.99
CA ILE A 409 11.01 10.82 9.67
C ILE A 409 9.91 10.46 8.65
N TYR A 410 8.72 10.15 9.12
CA TYR A 410 7.56 9.77 8.32
C TYR A 410 6.71 10.97 7.90
N GLY A 411 5.84 10.75 6.94
CA GLY A 411 4.88 11.73 6.45
C GLY A 411 3.85 11.09 5.49
N LEU A 412 3.32 9.91 5.85
CA LEU A 412 2.32 9.24 5.01
C LEU A 412 0.96 9.91 5.14
N ALA A 413 0.41 9.92 6.34
CA ALA A 413 -0.91 10.50 6.60
C ALA A 413 -0.98 11.15 7.98
N GLY A 414 -2.08 11.84 8.27
CA GLY A 414 -2.42 12.39 9.58
C GLY A 414 -3.82 12.95 9.62
N ALA A 415 -4.32 13.25 10.81
CA ALA A 415 -5.65 13.82 10.98
C ALA A 415 -5.67 14.95 12.01
N VAL A 416 -6.70 15.81 11.91
CA VAL A 416 -7.01 16.86 12.85
C VAL A 416 -8.51 16.84 13.17
N PHE A 417 -8.83 16.85 14.46
CA PHE A 417 -10.19 16.90 14.99
C PHE A 417 -10.43 18.20 15.74
N THR A 418 -11.39 18.99 15.28
CA THR A 418 -11.85 20.28 15.86
C THR A 418 -13.16 20.69 15.22
N GLU A 419 -14.05 21.38 15.94
CA GLU A 419 -15.26 21.99 15.33
C GLU A 419 -14.95 23.32 14.61
N ASP A 420 -13.78 23.92 14.85
CA ASP A 420 -13.35 25.15 14.17
C ASP A 420 -12.69 24.81 12.80
N ILE A 421 -13.45 25.01 11.72
CA ILE A 421 -13.01 24.73 10.35
C ILE A 421 -11.75 25.54 9.98
N GLY A 422 -11.67 26.82 10.40
CA GLY A 422 -10.50 27.66 10.10
C GLY A 422 -9.23 27.15 10.78
N LYS A 423 -9.35 26.65 12.01
CA LYS A 423 -8.27 25.96 12.75
C LYS A 423 -7.90 24.66 12.03
N ALA A 424 -8.88 23.84 11.64
CA ALA A 424 -8.66 22.58 10.95
C ALA A 424 -7.86 22.77 9.67
N GLU A 425 -8.29 23.69 8.79
CA GLU A 425 -7.61 24.00 7.53
C GLU A 425 -6.20 24.57 7.76
N SER A 426 -6.05 25.46 8.74
CA SER A 426 -4.75 26.06 9.08
C SER A 426 -3.75 25.02 9.61
N VAL A 427 -4.20 24.06 10.42
CA VAL A 427 -3.37 22.94 10.90
C VAL A 427 -3.04 22.00 9.76
N ALA A 428 -4.04 21.54 9.00
CA ALA A 428 -3.87 20.63 7.88
C ALA A 428 -2.85 21.16 6.86
N ALA A 429 -2.91 22.45 6.51
CA ALA A 429 -1.97 23.08 5.58
C ALA A 429 -0.51 23.09 6.07
N LYS A 430 -0.26 22.95 7.38
CA LYS A 430 1.09 22.93 7.97
C LYS A 430 1.63 21.53 8.20
N LEU A 431 0.80 20.50 8.05
CA LEU A 431 1.22 19.10 8.20
C LEU A 431 1.98 18.64 6.96
N ARG A 432 3.16 18.08 7.14
CA ARG A 432 4.03 17.60 6.05
C ARG A 432 3.75 16.11 5.78
N MET A 433 2.55 15.84 5.24
CA MET A 433 2.01 14.50 5.01
C MET A 433 1.34 14.42 3.65
N GLY A 434 1.27 13.22 3.08
CA GLY A 434 0.66 13.00 1.77
C GLY A 434 -0.85 13.10 1.80
N THR A 435 -1.47 12.61 2.88
CA THR A 435 -2.92 12.71 3.12
C THR A 435 -3.17 13.31 4.50
N VAL A 436 -4.10 14.26 4.59
CA VAL A 436 -4.56 14.84 5.86
C VAL A 436 -6.08 14.79 5.90
N TRP A 437 -6.63 14.16 6.93
CA TRP A 437 -8.05 14.13 7.19
C TRP A 437 -8.46 15.21 8.18
N ILE A 438 -9.68 15.71 8.04
CA ILE A 438 -10.32 16.63 8.97
C ILE A 438 -11.57 15.97 9.50
N ASN A 439 -11.62 15.76 10.82
CA ASN A 439 -12.71 15.10 11.54
C ASN A 439 -13.07 13.70 11.02
N ASP A 440 -12.10 13.02 10.44
CA ASP A 440 -12.21 11.65 9.95
C ASP A 440 -10.85 10.96 9.99
N PHE A 441 -10.82 9.63 9.75
CA PHE A 441 -9.59 8.85 9.60
C PHE A 441 -9.81 7.66 8.68
N HIS A 442 -8.83 7.29 7.87
CA HIS A 442 -8.77 6.21 6.88
C HIS A 442 -9.44 6.41 5.53
N PRO A 443 -10.48 7.25 5.29
CA PRO A 443 -11.07 7.32 3.96
C PRO A 443 -10.03 7.57 2.87
N TYR A 444 -10.07 6.72 1.86
CA TYR A 444 -9.33 6.91 0.60
C TYR A 444 -10.24 6.46 -0.55
N PHE A 445 -9.93 6.85 -1.76
CA PHE A 445 -10.67 6.45 -2.95
C PHE A 445 -9.79 6.54 -4.20
N ALA A 446 -10.12 5.73 -5.21
CA ALA A 446 -9.29 5.56 -6.41
C ALA A 446 -8.99 6.89 -7.15
N GLN A 447 -9.85 7.91 -7.01
CA GLN A 447 -9.73 9.21 -7.70
C GLN A 447 -8.73 10.16 -7.03
N ALA A 448 -8.38 9.97 -5.76
CA ALA A 448 -7.45 10.83 -5.03
C ALA A 448 -6.06 10.22 -4.99
N PRO A 449 -5.00 11.03 -5.18
CA PRO A 449 -3.64 10.51 -5.11
C PRO A 449 -3.31 10.07 -3.68
N TRP A 450 -2.58 8.97 -3.58
CA TRP A 450 -2.05 8.43 -2.35
C TRP A 450 -0.52 8.41 -2.38
N GLY A 451 0.14 8.67 -1.25
CA GLY A 451 1.59 8.56 -1.13
C GLY A 451 2.18 9.47 -0.07
N GLY A 452 3.38 9.11 0.40
CA GLY A 452 4.02 9.74 1.54
C GLY A 452 4.92 10.93 1.19
N TYR A 453 5.14 11.78 2.18
CA TYR A 453 6.24 12.75 2.25
C TYR A 453 7.41 12.14 3.00
N LYS A 454 8.56 12.83 3.00
CA LYS A 454 9.79 12.44 3.73
C LYS A 454 10.19 10.98 3.42
N GLN A 455 10.38 10.14 4.47
CA GLN A 455 10.76 8.74 4.29
C GLN A 455 9.56 7.78 4.17
N SER A 456 8.34 8.29 4.03
CA SER A 456 7.15 7.45 3.80
C SER A 456 6.94 7.10 2.34
N GLY A 457 7.69 7.67 1.40
CA GLY A 457 7.59 7.24 0.01
C GLY A 457 8.13 8.23 -1.02
N ILE A 458 8.13 7.77 -2.27
CA ILE A 458 8.48 8.52 -3.48
C ILE A 458 7.45 8.14 -4.55
N GLY A 459 6.95 9.14 -5.29
CA GLY A 459 5.86 8.92 -6.25
C GLY A 459 4.49 9.00 -5.60
N ARG A 460 3.47 8.64 -6.38
CA ARG A 460 2.07 8.57 -5.94
C ARG A 460 1.40 7.35 -6.54
N GLU A 461 0.53 6.74 -5.76
CA GLU A 461 -0.44 5.75 -6.22
C GLU A 461 -1.83 6.40 -6.26
N LEU A 462 -2.77 5.77 -6.91
CA LEU A 462 -4.13 6.26 -7.13
C LEU A 462 -4.22 7.65 -7.81
N GLY A 463 -5.43 8.06 -8.14
CA GLY A 463 -5.67 9.27 -8.89
C GLY A 463 -4.94 9.29 -10.24
N ARG A 464 -5.02 10.44 -10.91
CA ARG A 464 -4.26 10.69 -12.14
C ARG A 464 -2.74 10.58 -11.96
N PRO A 465 -2.14 11.11 -10.86
CA PRO A 465 -0.71 10.92 -10.59
C PRO A 465 -0.28 9.46 -10.54
N GLY A 466 -1.12 8.54 -10.03
CA GLY A 466 -0.82 7.11 -10.03
C GLY A 466 -0.70 6.52 -11.44
N LEU A 467 -1.47 6.99 -12.43
CA LEU A 467 -1.29 6.60 -13.82
C LEU A 467 0.00 7.20 -14.41
N GLU A 468 0.31 8.45 -14.06
CA GLU A 468 1.49 9.17 -14.54
C GLU A 468 2.80 8.50 -14.11
N GLU A 469 2.86 7.84 -12.95
CA GLU A 469 4.04 7.06 -12.52
C GLU A 469 4.41 5.95 -13.52
N TYR A 470 3.43 5.39 -14.22
CA TYR A 470 3.60 4.32 -15.21
C TYR A 470 3.78 4.83 -16.64
N THR A 471 4.05 6.13 -16.81
CA THR A 471 4.26 6.75 -18.12
C THR A 471 5.58 7.52 -18.19
N GLU A 472 6.15 7.58 -19.40
CA GLU A 472 7.24 8.49 -19.74
C GLU A 472 6.72 9.69 -20.53
N THR A 473 7.30 10.85 -20.28
CA THR A 473 6.97 12.08 -20.98
C THR A 473 7.97 12.32 -22.11
N LYS A 474 7.47 12.37 -23.35
CA LYS A 474 8.30 12.65 -24.54
C LYS A 474 7.87 13.96 -25.19
N HIS A 475 8.81 14.87 -25.39
CA HIS A 475 8.61 16.07 -26.18
C HIS A 475 8.95 15.79 -27.65
N VAL A 476 7.99 16.06 -28.56
CA VAL A 476 8.19 15.91 -30.00
C VAL A 476 8.06 17.28 -30.65
N PHE A 477 9.18 17.79 -31.12
CA PHE A 477 9.26 19.03 -31.91
C PHE A 477 9.35 18.70 -33.39
N ARG A 478 8.58 19.41 -34.22
CA ARG A 478 8.62 19.29 -35.66
C ARG A 478 8.81 20.66 -36.29
N ASN A 479 9.88 20.85 -37.07
CA ASN A 479 10.00 21.97 -38.01
C ASN A 479 9.23 21.60 -39.30
N ILE A 480 8.28 22.45 -39.68
CA ILE A 480 7.40 22.24 -40.87
C ILE A 480 8.13 22.67 -42.14
N LYS A 481 8.99 23.68 -42.06
CA LYS A 481 9.77 24.21 -43.16
C LYS A 481 11.24 24.30 -42.78
N PRO A 482 11.96 23.16 -42.77
CA PRO A 482 13.38 23.15 -42.40
C PRO A 482 14.22 23.82 -43.50
N ASP A 483 15.05 24.78 -43.06
CA ASP A 483 16.09 25.40 -43.88
C ASP A 483 17.49 24.98 -43.40
N PRO A 484 18.50 24.95 -44.29
CA PRO A 484 19.88 24.71 -43.89
C PRO A 484 20.40 25.81 -42.95
N LEU A 485 20.86 25.41 -41.75
CA LEU A 485 21.41 26.35 -40.77
C LEU A 485 22.75 26.96 -41.23
N GLU A 486 23.48 26.30 -42.14
CA GLU A 486 24.79 26.67 -42.63
C GLU A 486 25.79 27.07 -41.53
N TRP A 487 25.63 26.51 -40.32
CA TRP A 487 26.44 26.81 -39.15
C TRP A 487 27.90 26.40 -39.33
N PHE A 488 28.13 25.30 -40.04
CA PHE A 488 29.45 24.76 -40.34
C PHE A 488 29.68 24.90 -41.86
N LYS A 489 30.16 26.05 -42.28
CA LYS A 489 30.58 26.34 -43.66
C LYS A 489 32.08 26.10 -43.85
#